data_add841e023f38ddc9114c3ce040ba0b9
#
_entry.id   add841e023f38ddc9114c3ce040ba0b9
#
_cell.length_a   1.000
_cell.length_b   1.000
_cell.length_c   1.000
_cell.angle_alpha   90.00
_cell.angle_beta   90.00
_cell.angle_gamma   90.00
#
_symmetry.space_group_name_H-M   'P 1'
#
loop_
_entity.id
_entity.type
_entity.pdbx_description
1 polymer ?
#
loop_
_entity_poly.entity_id
_entity_poly.type
_entity_poly.pdbx_seq_one_letter_code
_entity_poly.pdbx_strand_id
1 'polypeptide(L)' 'HLRGRNDVQNIDMMNLAGFCRNCLSRWYREEAADKGVEMDDAAAREIVYGMDYAEWKAKYQTEATAEQRAAYEKSHSHS' A
#
# COMPACT_ATOMS: atom_id res chain seq x y z
N HIS A 1 8.68 -8.32 -5.18
CA HIS A 1 9.40 -7.11 -5.64
C HIS A 1 9.25 -5.94 -4.66
N LEU A 2 8.03 -5.62 -4.27
CA LEU A 2 7.78 -4.51 -3.35
C LEU A 2 8.39 -4.71 -1.97
N ARG A 3 8.50 -5.94 -1.50
CA ARG A 3 9.15 -6.23 -0.22
C ARG A 3 10.62 -5.77 -0.20
N GLY A 4 11.27 -5.77 -1.35
CA GLY A 4 12.64 -5.31 -1.51
C GLY A 4 12.77 -3.82 -1.79
N ARG A 5 11.64 -3.11 -1.90
CA ARG A 5 11.62 -1.69 -2.24
C ARG A 5 10.91 -0.88 -1.16
N ASN A 6 11.38 -1.02 0.08
CA ASN A 6 10.82 -0.28 1.22
C ASN A 6 11.15 1.22 1.17
N ASP A 7 12.01 1.62 0.25
CA ASP A 7 12.32 3.02 -0.02
C ASP A 7 11.18 3.76 -0.74
N VAL A 8 10.26 3.02 -1.37
CA VAL A 8 9.13 3.63 -2.10
C VAL A 8 7.95 3.80 -1.15
N GLN A 9 7.53 5.02 -0.93
CA GLN A 9 6.39 5.33 -0.06
C GLN A 9 5.07 5.02 -0.77
N ASN A 10 4.05 4.66 0.01
CA ASN A 10 2.72 4.39 -0.55
C ASN A 10 2.14 5.59 -1.28
N ILE A 11 2.36 6.80 -0.78
CA ILE A 11 1.87 8.01 -1.44
C ILE A 11 2.52 8.21 -2.81
N ASP A 12 3.80 7.85 -2.96
CA ASP A 12 4.49 7.93 -4.24
C ASP A 12 3.92 6.92 -5.24
N MET A 13 3.60 5.71 -4.78
CA MET A 13 2.94 4.71 -5.62
C MET A 13 1.58 5.18 -6.09
N MET A 14 0.78 5.75 -5.18
CA MET A 14 -0.54 6.28 -5.53
C MET A 14 -0.44 7.39 -6.57
N ASN A 15 0.52 8.30 -6.40
CA ASN A 15 0.70 9.42 -7.32
C ASN A 15 1.17 8.98 -8.69
N LEU A 16 2.03 7.97 -8.75
CA LEU A 16 2.62 7.51 -10.01
C LEU A 16 1.75 6.46 -10.72
N ALA A 17 1.24 5.51 -9.98
CA ALA A 17 0.59 4.32 -10.55
C ALA A 17 -0.90 4.19 -10.23
N GLY A 18 -1.42 4.99 -9.31
CA GLY A 18 -2.83 4.94 -8.93
C GLY A 18 -3.18 3.85 -7.94
N PHE A 19 -2.20 3.15 -7.38
CA PHE A 19 -2.43 2.16 -6.32
C PHE A 19 -1.24 2.15 -5.36
N CYS A 20 -1.42 1.50 -4.23
CA CYS A 20 -0.35 1.35 -3.24
C CYS A 20 -0.37 -0.07 -2.66
N ARG A 21 0.51 -0.33 -1.69
CA ARG A 21 0.60 -1.64 -1.04
C ARG A 21 -0.70 -2.05 -0.38
N ASN A 22 -1.45 -1.11 0.17
CA ASN A 22 -2.74 -1.42 0.78
C ASN A 22 -3.79 -1.87 -0.25
N CYS A 23 -3.81 -1.26 -1.42
CA CYS A 23 -4.67 -1.69 -2.52
C CYS A 23 -4.30 -3.10 -2.97
N LEU A 24 -3.01 -3.37 -3.11
CA LEU A 24 -2.51 -4.67 -3.52
C LEU A 24 -2.87 -5.74 -2.48
N SER A 25 -2.78 -5.41 -1.19
CA SER A 25 -3.18 -6.30 -0.09
C SER A 25 -4.65 -6.66 -0.18
N ARG A 26 -5.50 -5.67 -0.45
CA ARG A 26 -6.94 -5.87 -0.60
C ARG A 26 -7.24 -6.78 -1.80
N TRP A 27 -6.63 -6.54 -2.92
CA TRP A 27 -6.82 -7.36 -4.11
C TRP A 27 -6.36 -8.81 -3.88
N TYR A 28 -5.25 -8.97 -3.19
CA TYR A 28 -4.75 -10.29 -2.83
C TYR A 28 -5.77 -11.04 -1.97
N ARG A 29 -6.32 -10.38 -0.97
CA ARG A 29 -7.33 -10.95 -0.08
C ARG A 29 -8.60 -11.33 -0.86
N GLU A 30 -9.05 -10.46 -1.76
CA GLU A 30 -10.24 -10.70 -2.58
C GLU A 30 -10.05 -11.93 -3.50
N GLU A 31 -8.90 -12.03 -4.13
CA GLU A 31 -8.59 -13.18 -4.99
C GLU A 31 -8.46 -14.48 -4.18
N ALA A 32 -7.88 -14.41 -3.01
CA ALA A 32 -7.79 -15.57 -2.13
C ALA A 32 -9.18 -16.05 -1.72
N ALA A 33 -10.09 -15.14 -1.41
CA ALA A 33 -11.48 -15.46 -1.07
C ALA A 33 -12.19 -16.16 -2.23
N ASP A 34 -11.98 -15.70 -3.46
CA ASP A 34 -12.56 -16.30 -4.65
C ASP A 34 -12.08 -17.76 -4.84
N LYS A 35 -10.89 -18.09 -4.34
CA LYS A 35 -10.33 -19.43 -4.40
C LYS A 35 -10.60 -20.26 -3.15
N GLY A 36 -11.45 -19.76 -2.25
CA GLY A 36 -11.84 -20.46 -1.04
C GLY A 36 -10.86 -20.31 0.12
N VAL A 37 -9.92 -19.38 0.03
CA VAL A 37 -8.95 -19.11 1.10
C VAL A 37 -9.38 -17.85 1.85
N GLU A 38 -9.75 -18.01 3.12
CA GLU A 38 -10.08 -16.86 3.96
C GLU A 38 -8.81 -16.30 4.60
N MET A 39 -8.63 -15.00 4.50
CA MET A 39 -7.57 -14.30 5.23
C MET A 39 -8.07 -12.90 5.60
N ASP A 40 -7.60 -12.39 6.73
CA ASP A 40 -7.97 -11.04 7.15
C ASP A 40 -7.04 -10.01 6.51
N ASP A 41 -7.38 -8.73 6.72
CA ASP A 41 -6.59 -7.63 6.16
C ASP A 41 -5.16 -7.60 6.69
N ALA A 42 -4.97 -7.92 7.96
CA ALA A 42 -3.64 -7.93 8.57
C ALA A 42 -2.75 -9.01 7.93
N ALA A 43 -3.30 -10.20 7.69
CA ALA A 43 -2.55 -11.28 7.05
C ALA A 43 -2.17 -10.92 5.60
N ALA A 44 -3.10 -10.33 4.85
CA ALA A 44 -2.84 -9.91 3.47
C ALA A 44 -1.77 -8.82 3.43
N ARG A 45 -1.84 -7.84 4.32
CA ARG A 45 -0.83 -6.78 4.42
C ARG A 45 0.54 -7.34 4.77
N GLU A 46 0.61 -8.29 5.69
CA GLU A 46 1.87 -8.92 6.06
C GLU A 46 2.54 -9.59 4.86
N ILE A 47 1.76 -10.26 4.02
CA ILE A 47 2.26 -10.88 2.80
C ILE A 47 2.84 -9.83 1.85
N VAL A 48 2.13 -8.76 1.60
CA VAL A 48 2.55 -7.71 0.65
C VAL A 48 3.73 -6.91 1.19
N TYR A 49 3.69 -6.53 2.46
CA TYR A 49 4.75 -5.74 3.09
C TYR A 49 5.99 -6.57 3.46
N GLY A 50 5.82 -7.88 3.66
CA GLY A 50 6.88 -8.74 4.15
C GLY A 50 7.10 -8.65 5.65
N MET A 51 6.25 -7.92 6.36
CA MET A 51 6.27 -7.75 7.81
C MET A 51 4.93 -7.18 8.27
N ASP A 52 4.70 -7.11 9.58
CA ASP A 52 3.50 -6.49 10.13
C ASP A 52 3.39 -5.03 9.66
N TYR A 53 2.18 -4.60 9.33
CA TYR A 53 1.93 -3.26 8.80
C TYR A 53 2.36 -2.15 9.77
N ALA A 54 2.03 -2.30 11.05
CA ALA A 54 2.42 -1.31 12.06
C ALA A 54 3.96 -1.19 12.16
N GLU A 55 4.65 -2.32 12.07
CA GLU A 55 6.11 -2.36 12.06
C GLU A 55 6.68 -1.66 10.82
N TRP A 56 6.10 -1.92 9.65
CA TRP A 56 6.52 -1.29 8.40
C TRP A 56 6.36 0.23 8.48
N LYS A 57 5.21 0.68 8.98
CA LYS A 57 4.94 2.12 9.15
C LYS A 57 5.98 2.77 10.07
N ALA A 58 6.30 2.12 11.18
CA ALA A 58 7.26 2.66 12.13
C ALA A 58 8.67 2.75 11.55
N LYS A 59 9.05 1.79 10.71
CA LYS A 59 10.41 1.71 10.15
C LYS A 59 10.60 2.51 8.88
N TYR A 60 9.62 2.52 8.01
CA TYR A 60 9.81 3.00 6.63
C TYR A 60 8.91 4.16 6.22
N GLN A 61 7.71 4.26 6.77
CA GLN A 61 6.80 5.32 6.36
C GLN A 61 7.25 6.67 6.93
N THR A 62 7.44 7.64 6.05
CA THR A 62 7.78 9.00 6.43
C THR A 62 6.55 9.89 6.28
N GLU A 63 6.57 11.05 6.95
CA GLU A 63 5.52 12.03 6.75
C GLU A 63 5.55 12.53 5.31
N ALA A 64 4.38 12.65 4.70
CA ALA A 64 4.28 13.11 3.32
C ALA A 64 4.75 14.56 3.20
N THR A 65 5.56 14.82 2.18
CA THR A 65 6.00 16.19 1.89
C THR A 65 4.85 17.00 1.30
N ALA A 66 4.99 18.32 1.28
CA ALA A 66 4.00 19.19 0.65
C ALA A 66 3.83 18.85 -0.84
N GLU A 67 4.91 18.51 -1.52
CA GLU A 67 4.87 18.10 -2.94
C GLU A 67 4.09 16.80 -3.12
N GLN A 68 4.33 15.82 -2.26
CA GLN A 68 3.62 14.54 -2.30
C GLN A 68 2.12 14.73 -2.06
N ARG A 69 1.75 15.56 -1.09
CA ARG A 69 0.35 15.87 -0.79
C ARG A 69 -0.33 16.59 -1.95
N ALA A 70 0.35 17.57 -2.53
CA ALA A 70 -0.18 18.31 -3.67
C ALA A 70 -0.41 17.40 -4.88
N ALA A 71 0.53 16.49 -5.15
CA ALA A 71 0.39 15.53 -6.24
C ALA A 71 -0.78 14.58 -5.98
N TYR A 72 -0.95 14.12 -4.74
CA TYR A 72 -2.04 13.26 -4.36
C TYR A 72 -3.40 13.96 -4.54
N GLU A 73 -3.53 15.19 -4.05
CA GLU A 73 -4.76 15.98 -4.23
C GLU A 73 -5.08 16.21 -5.69
N LYS A 74 -4.07 16.54 -6.50
CA LYS A 74 -4.25 16.77 -7.93
C LYS A 74 -4.75 15.52 -8.64
N SER A 75 -4.22 14.34 -8.30
CA SER A 75 -4.62 13.09 -8.94
C SER A 75 -5.99 12.61 -8.50
N HIS A 76 -6.53 13.12 -7.37
CA HIS A 76 -7.81 12.69 -6.81
C HIS A 76 -8.88 13.79 -6.77
N SER A 77 -8.53 15.01 -7.15
CA SER A 77 -9.39 16.18 -6.94
C SER A 77 -10.59 16.29 -7.88
N HIS A 78 -10.60 15.57 -8.96
CA HIS A 78 -11.65 15.66 -9.98
C HIS A 78 -12.58 14.46 -9.98
N SER A 79 -12.48 13.62 -9.01
CA SER A 79 -13.29 12.41 -8.90
C SER A 79 -14.77 12.71 -8.64
#